data_de1908252b03ccfd3f91388a87286af9
#
_entry.id   de1908252b03ccfd3f91388a87286af9
#
_cell.length_a   1.000
_cell.length_b   1.000
_cell.length_c   1.000
_cell.angle_alpha   90.00
_cell.angle_beta   90.00
_cell.angle_gamma   90.00
#
_symmetry.space_group_name_H-M   'P 1'
#
loop_
_entity.id
_entity.type
_entity.pdbx_description
1 polymer ?
#
loop_
_entity_poly.entity_id
_entity_poly.type
_entity_poly.pdbx_seq_one_letter_code
_entity_poly.pdbx_strand_id
1 'polypeptide(L)'
;DYITIEDNSQTSDEEWKAAVNADFSVGNEPDVIQFFTDATADSIIATDKLVSIEDIRAEYPDYAADTLDSALQAAANTDGVERAVPTTGYWEGLYCNKDLFDQYDLELPTDWASMETAIETFKENDIIPIACSLNNVPHYWIEFLMLYASGVDEYTSIPTSAPEGWVKGLEMFKTLRDMGAFPEDTDTVDDAYTGQ
;
A
#
# COMPACT_ATOMS: atom_id res chain seq x y z
N ASP A 1 17.43 18.36 -31.37
CA ASP A 1 16.94 17.07 -30.89
C ASP A 1 18.17 16.24 -30.51
N TYR A 2 18.44 16.14 -29.22
CA TYR A 2 19.71 15.61 -28.72
C TYR A 2 19.50 14.36 -27.88
N ILE A 3 18.26 13.94 -27.66
CA ILE A 3 17.89 12.82 -26.83
C ILE A 3 17.03 11.86 -27.63
N THR A 4 17.39 10.58 -27.64
CA THR A 4 16.55 9.47 -28.09
C THR A 4 16.01 8.79 -26.84
N ILE A 5 14.70 8.62 -26.76
CA ILE A 5 14.07 7.88 -25.66
C ILE A 5 13.89 6.44 -26.11
N GLU A 6 14.43 5.51 -25.34
CA GLU A 6 14.13 4.10 -25.43
C GLU A 6 13.23 3.72 -24.25
N ASP A 7 12.00 3.33 -24.57
CA ASP A 7 10.99 2.99 -23.56
C ASP A 7 11.00 1.48 -23.30
N ASN A 8 11.43 1.10 -22.11
CA ASN A 8 11.48 -0.27 -21.61
C ASN A 8 10.44 -0.52 -20.51
N SER A 9 9.35 0.24 -20.46
CA SER A 9 8.29 0.10 -19.46
C SER A 9 7.66 -1.28 -19.48
N GLN A 10 7.40 -1.83 -18.31
CA GLN A 10 6.76 -3.12 -18.10
C GLN A 10 5.69 -3.01 -17.02
N THR A 11 4.90 -4.07 -16.84
CA THR A 11 3.98 -4.16 -15.71
C THR A 11 4.76 -4.22 -14.40
N SER A 12 4.34 -3.43 -13.41
CA SER A 12 5.02 -3.34 -12.10
C SER A 12 4.65 -4.52 -11.20
N ASP A 13 5.10 -5.71 -11.55
CA ASP A 13 4.98 -6.94 -10.76
C ASP A 13 6.28 -7.30 -10.05
N GLU A 14 6.28 -8.38 -9.30
CA GLU A 14 7.45 -8.83 -8.55
C GLU A 14 8.61 -9.26 -9.47
N GLU A 15 8.31 -9.80 -10.67
CA GLU A 15 9.33 -10.19 -11.63
C GLU A 15 10.05 -8.94 -12.18
N TRP A 16 9.28 -7.87 -12.48
CA TRP A 16 9.84 -6.60 -12.91
C TRP A 16 10.69 -5.95 -11.81
N LYS A 17 10.22 -5.93 -10.55
CA LYS A 17 11.00 -5.41 -9.41
C LYS A 17 12.33 -6.15 -9.26
N ALA A 18 12.32 -7.47 -9.38
CA ALA A 18 13.53 -8.28 -9.32
C ALA A 18 14.50 -7.99 -10.49
N ALA A 19 13.97 -7.81 -11.70
CA ALA A 19 14.77 -7.47 -12.88
C ALA A 19 15.44 -6.09 -12.75
N VAL A 20 14.71 -5.07 -12.26
CA VAL A 20 15.26 -3.74 -11.99
C VAL A 20 16.39 -3.81 -10.97
N ASN A 21 16.20 -4.54 -9.86
CA ASN A 21 17.26 -4.71 -8.86
C ASN A 21 18.50 -5.39 -9.44
N ALA A 22 18.33 -6.37 -10.33
CA ALA A 22 19.44 -7.03 -11.01
C ALA A 22 20.19 -6.07 -11.93
N ASP A 23 19.48 -5.24 -12.71
CA ASP A 23 20.08 -4.25 -13.60
C ASP A 23 20.93 -3.24 -12.84
N PHE A 24 20.44 -2.70 -11.73
CA PHE A 24 21.23 -1.83 -10.85
C PHE A 24 22.48 -2.51 -10.29
N SER A 25 22.38 -3.79 -9.98
CA SER A 25 23.52 -4.55 -9.40
C SER A 25 24.65 -4.79 -10.39
N VAL A 26 24.35 -4.87 -11.70
CA VAL A 26 25.35 -5.19 -12.75
C VAL A 26 25.76 -4.00 -13.59
N GLY A 27 25.21 -2.80 -13.34
CA GLY A 27 25.56 -1.59 -14.09
C GLY A 27 24.80 -1.44 -15.41
N ASN A 28 23.59 -1.97 -15.47
CA ASN A 28 22.70 -1.89 -16.63
C ASN A 28 21.41 -1.09 -16.28
N GLU A 29 21.50 -0.24 -15.28
CA GLU A 29 20.39 0.60 -14.83
C GLU A 29 19.96 1.60 -15.91
N PRO A 30 18.65 1.92 -16.00
CA PRO A 30 18.14 2.96 -16.90
C PRO A 30 18.54 4.37 -16.41
N ASP A 31 18.58 5.33 -17.32
CA ASP A 31 18.81 6.75 -16.99
C ASP A 31 17.69 7.36 -16.14
N VAL A 32 16.45 6.92 -16.36
CA VAL A 32 15.27 7.35 -15.61
C VAL A 32 14.38 6.15 -15.34
N ILE A 33 13.91 6.04 -14.11
CA ILE A 33 13.00 4.97 -13.71
C ILE A 33 11.81 5.51 -12.92
N GLN A 34 10.61 4.98 -13.18
CA GLN A 34 9.48 5.09 -12.27
C GLN A 34 9.47 3.85 -11.37
N PHE A 35 9.55 4.05 -10.07
CA PHE A 35 9.63 2.95 -9.09
C PHE A 35 8.88 3.30 -7.82
N PHE A 36 8.64 2.31 -6.97
CA PHE A 36 8.09 2.52 -5.64
C PHE A 36 9.15 3.16 -4.73
N THR A 37 8.71 4.04 -3.83
CA THR A 37 9.60 4.74 -2.88
C THR A 37 9.53 4.17 -1.47
N ASP A 38 8.96 2.99 -1.30
CA ASP A 38 8.95 2.22 -0.05
C ASP A 38 10.26 1.43 0.14
N ALA A 39 10.29 0.52 1.10
CA ALA A 39 11.45 -0.32 1.41
C ALA A 39 11.95 -1.17 0.21
N THR A 40 11.14 -1.35 -0.85
CA THR A 40 11.59 -2.05 -2.06
C THR A 40 12.66 -1.28 -2.82
N ALA A 41 12.75 0.03 -2.63
CA ALA A 41 13.81 0.85 -3.23
C ALA A 41 15.15 0.79 -2.47
N ASP A 42 15.19 0.30 -1.25
CA ASP A 42 16.40 0.33 -0.41
C ASP A 42 17.60 -0.40 -1.06
N SER A 43 17.35 -1.49 -1.78
CA SER A 43 18.38 -2.22 -2.51
C SER A 43 18.97 -1.42 -3.68
N ILE A 44 18.14 -0.63 -4.36
CA ILE A 44 18.58 0.26 -5.45
C ILE A 44 19.38 1.42 -4.86
N ILE A 45 18.90 2.02 -3.76
CA ILE A 45 19.58 3.11 -3.05
C ILE A 45 20.97 2.67 -2.57
N ALA A 46 21.09 1.44 -2.06
CA ALA A 46 22.37 0.89 -1.61
C ALA A 46 23.42 0.75 -2.72
N THR A 47 23.04 0.87 -3.99
CA THR A 47 24.00 0.89 -5.12
C THR A 47 24.70 2.23 -5.31
N ASP A 48 24.24 3.30 -4.64
CA ASP A 48 24.75 4.68 -4.74
C ASP A 48 24.71 5.26 -6.16
N LYS A 49 23.72 4.85 -6.94
CA LYS A 49 23.55 5.28 -8.35
C LYS A 49 22.41 6.27 -8.56
N LEU A 50 21.62 6.53 -7.53
CA LEU A 50 20.53 7.48 -7.59
C LEU A 50 20.99 8.87 -7.21
N VAL A 51 20.65 9.85 -8.02
CA VAL A 51 20.91 11.27 -7.74
C VAL A 51 19.88 11.80 -6.76
N SER A 52 20.29 12.60 -5.78
CA SER A 52 19.37 13.27 -4.88
C SER A 52 18.69 14.49 -5.54
N ILE A 53 17.49 14.83 -5.08
CA ILE A 53 16.81 16.06 -5.51
C ILE A 53 17.65 17.31 -5.15
N GLU A 54 18.36 17.26 -4.02
CA GLU A 54 19.26 18.35 -3.59
C GLU A 54 20.41 18.55 -4.60
N ASP A 55 21.05 17.46 -5.06
CA ASP A 55 22.13 17.55 -6.05
C ASP A 55 21.62 18.11 -7.38
N ILE A 56 20.43 17.69 -7.83
CA ILE A 56 19.82 18.23 -9.05
C ILE A 56 19.52 19.72 -8.88
N ARG A 57 18.98 20.14 -7.75
CA ARG A 57 18.67 21.54 -7.46
C ARG A 57 19.89 22.43 -7.31
N ALA A 58 21.04 21.87 -7.01
CA ALA A 58 22.30 22.62 -7.02
C ALA A 58 22.63 23.20 -8.41
N GLU A 59 22.21 22.50 -9.47
CA GLU A 59 22.40 22.94 -10.86
C GLU A 59 21.10 23.53 -11.47
N TYR A 60 19.96 22.98 -11.09
CA TYR A 60 18.62 23.36 -11.58
C TYR A 60 17.71 23.73 -10.41
N PRO A 61 17.80 24.95 -9.86
CA PRO A 61 17.12 25.34 -8.61
C PRO A 61 15.59 25.17 -8.62
N ASP A 62 14.98 25.25 -9.79
CA ASP A 62 13.53 25.13 -9.95
C ASP A 62 13.07 23.67 -10.18
N TYR A 63 13.96 22.69 -10.11
CA TYR A 63 13.60 21.29 -10.34
C TYR A 63 12.62 20.81 -9.27
N ALA A 64 11.46 20.31 -9.69
CA ALA A 64 10.36 19.85 -8.84
C ALA A 64 9.92 20.87 -7.77
N ALA A 65 10.07 22.19 -8.06
CA ALA A 65 9.75 23.25 -7.11
C ALA A 65 8.23 23.43 -6.88
N ASP A 66 7.40 22.91 -7.77
CA ASP A 66 5.95 22.89 -7.69
C ASP A 66 5.40 21.61 -7.01
N THR A 67 6.27 20.68 -6.62
CA THR A 67 5.89 19.49 -5.87
C THR A 67 5.71 19.84 -4.39
N LEU A 68 4.64 19.34 -3.77
CA LEU A 68 4.39 19.57 -2.34
C LEU A 68 5.52 18.97 -1.49
N ASP A 69 6.05 19.73 -0.54
CA ASP A 69 7.10 19.26 0.37
C ASP A 69 6.70 18.00 1.13
N SER A 70 5.42 17.89 1.56
CA SER A 70 4.92 16.70 2.22
C SER A 70 4.93 15.46 1.32
N ALA A 71 4.76 15.61 0.00
CA ALA A 71 4.83 14.51 -0.94
C ALA A 71 6.30 14.10 -1.20
N LEU A 72 7.23 15.05 -1.30
CA LEU A 72 8.66 14.76 -1.39
C LEU A 72 9.16 14.03 -0.15
N GLN A 73 8.78 14.50 1.05
CA GLN A 73 9.14 13.86 2.31
C GLN A 73 8.55 12.45 2.42
N ALA A 74 7.31 12.24 1.97
CA ALA A 74 6.69 10.90 1.94
C ALA A 74 7.38 9.96 0.94
N ALA A 75 8.02 10.50 -0.10
CA ALA A 75 8.82 9.75 -1.07
C ALA A 75 10.30 9.60 -0.66
N ALA A 76 10.73 10.22 0.44
CA ALA A 76 12.06 10.03 0.98
C ALA A 76 12.19 8.62 1.59
N ASN A 77 13.33 8.02 1.36
CA ASN A 77 13.60 6.68 1.88
C ASN A 77 14.00 6.70 3.36
N THR A 78 14.28 5.53 3.91
CA THR A 78 14.64 5.33 5.33
C THR A 78 15.82 6.17 5.80
N ASP A 79 16.71 6.60 4.88
CA ASP A 79 17.81 7.51 5.17
C ASP A 79 17.41 9.00 5.17
N GLY A 80 16.15 9.32 4.84
CA GLY A 80 15.61 10.67 4.80
C GLY A 80 16.05 11.50 3.60
N VAL A 81 16.74 10.91 2.62
CA VAL A 81 17.18 11.62 1.42
C VAL A 81 16.14 11.49 0.31
N GLU A 82 15.72 12.64 -0.23
CA GLU A 82 14.78 12.73 -1.34
C GLU A 82 15.50 12.42 -2.67
N ARG A 83 15.14 11.30 -3.31
CA ARG A 83 15.71 10.84 -4.59
C ARG A 83 14.66 10.66 -5.69
N ALA A 84 13.41 10.87 -5.36
CA ALA A 84 12.30 10.68 -6.29
C ALA A 84 11.37 11.88 -6.31
N VAL A 85 10.88 12.23 -7.50
CA VAL A 85 9.74 13.15 -7.65
C VAL A 85 8.48 12.31 -7.66
N PRO A 86 7.58 12.43 -6.66
CA PRO A 86 6.34 11.68 -6.63
C PRO A 86 5.44 12.12 -7.78
N THR A 87 5.06 11.19 -8.65
CA THR A 87 4.18 11.45 -9.79
C THR A 87 2.74 11.08 -9.49
N THR A 88 2.53 10.10 -8.61
CA THR A 88 1.23 9.61 -8.19
C THR A 88 1.36 8.98 -6.80
N GLY A 89 0.26 8.93 -6.08
CA GLY A 89 0.15 8.27 -4.80
C GLY A 89 -1.23 7.65 -4.66
N TYR A 90 -1.39 6.79 -3.68
CA TYR A 90 -2.65 6.16 -3.31
C TYR A 90 -2.72 6.01 -1.80
N TRP A 91 -3.91 5.84 -1.33
CA TRP A 91 -4.17 5.43 0.05
C TRP A 91 -5.17 4.28 0.04
N GLU A 92 -5.11 3.47 1.05
CA GLU A 92 -6.08 2.42 1.29
C GLU A 92 -7.33 2.97 1.97
N GLY A 93 -8.47 2.36 1.69
CA GLY A 93 -9.73 2.77 2.28
C GLY A 93 -10.78 1.68 2.16
N LEU A 94 -11.74 1.70 3.05
CA LEU A 94 -12.90 0.83 3.01
C LEU A 94 -13.92 1.37 2.01
N TYR A 95 -14.08 0.68 0.90
CA TYR A 95 -15.09 1.00 -0.11
C TYR A 95 -16.39 0.29 0.23
N CYS A 96 -17.46 1.06 0.42
CA CYS A 96 -18.76 0.53 0.78
C CYS A 96 -19.73 0.63 -0.40
N ASN A 97 -20.45 -0.47 -0.69
CA ASN A 97 -21.56 -0.44 -1.63
C ASN A 97 -22.78 0.24 -0.97
N LYS A 98 -22.93 1.54 -1.22
CA LYS A 98 -23.97 2.34 -0.58
C LYS A 98 -25.37 1.82 -0.84
N ASP A 99 -25.65 1.26 -2.02
CA ASP A 99 -26.99 0.76 -2.36
C ASP A 99 -27.37 -0.44 -1.46
N LEU A 100 -26.39 -1.28 -1.10
CA LEU A 100 -26.61 -2.38 -0.15
C LEU A 100 -26.85 -1.86 1.26
N PHE A 101 -26.08 -0.87 1.72
CA PHE A 101 -26.31 -0.26 3.03
C PHE A 101 -27.70 0.39 3.10
N ASP A 102 -28.10 1.16 2.10
CA ASP A 102 -29.42 1.77 2.02
C ASP A 102 -30.56 0.72 1.97
N GLN A 103 -30.34 -0.39 1.26
CA GLN A 103 -31.33 -1.48 1.16
C GLN A 103 -31.65 -2.12 2.51
N TYR A 104 -30.66 -2.20 3.40
CA TYR A 104 -30.81 -2.82 4.73
C TYR A 104 -30.92 -1.80 5.87
N ASP A 105 -31.15 -0.52 5.55
CA ASP A 105 -31.27 0.57 6.53
C ASP A 105 -30.06 0.66 7.48
N LEU A 106 -28.86 0.44 6.91
CA LEU A 106 -27.57 0.51 7.59
C LEU A 106 -26.87 1.84 7.30
N GLU A 107 -26.27 2.41 8.31
CA GLU A 107 -25.30 3.49 8.13
C GLU A 107 -23.93 2.94 7.77
N LEU A 108 -23.12 3.73 7.03
CA LEU A 108 -21.75 3.34 6.73
C LEU A 108 -20.94 3.20 8.03
N PRO A 109 -20.12 2.16 8.18
CA PRO A 109 -19.42 1.91 9.43
C PRO A 109 -18.38 2.99 9.73
N THR A 110 -18.44 3.53 10.93
CA THR A 110 -17.51 4.55 11.44
C THR A 110 -16.67 4.06 12.61
N ASP A 111 -17.01 2.90 13.15
CA ASP A 111 -16.30 2.23 14.24
C ASP A 111 -16.47 0.71 14.14
N TRP A 112 -15.81 0.00 15.07
CA TRP A 112 -15.83 -1.46 15.08
C TRP A 112 -17.23 -2.04 15.29
N ALA A 113 -18.01 -1.46 16.19
CA ALA A 113 -19.35 -1.98 16.51
C ALA A 113 -20.32 -1.84 15.32
N SER A 114 -20.26 -0.73 14.60
CA SER A 114 -21.06 -0.52 13.38
C SER A 114 -20.61 -1.43 12.23
N MET A 115 -19.30 -1.74 12.17
CA MET A 115 -18.78 -2.74 11.23
C MET A 115 -19.34 -4.14 11.53
N GLU A 116 -19.28 -4.59 12.78
CA GLU A 116 -19.82 -5.90 13.19
C GLU A 116 -21.33 -5.99 12.87
N THR A 117 -22.09 -4.93 13.17
CA THR A 117 -23.52 -4.87 12.85
C THR A 117 -23.78 -5.01 11.34
N ALA A 118 -23.00 -4.34 10.50
CA ALA A 118 -23.15 -4.44 9.05
C ALA A 118 -22.83 -5.86 8.57
N ILE A 119 -21.76 -6.47 9.08
CA ILE A 119 -21.37 -7.85 8.74
C ILE A 119 -22.47 -8.84 9.13
N GLU A 120 -22.99 -8.76 10.34
CA GLU A 120 -24.08 -9.63 10.80
C GLU A 120 -25.31 -9.48 9.93
N THR A 121 -25.73 -8.24 9.64
CA THR A 121 -26.90 -7.98 8.80
C THR A 121 -26.75 -8.52 7.38
N PHE A 122 -25.60 -8.36 6.76
CA PHE A 122 -25.36 -8.87 5.42
C PHE A 122 -25.33 -10.41 5.42
N LYS A 123 -24.72 -11.03 6.41
CA LYS A 123 -24.73 -12.52 6.54
C LYS A 123 -26.10 -13.09 6.77
N GLU A 124 -26.95 -12.46 7.56
CA GLU A 124 -28.35 -12.88 7.77
C GLU A 124 -29.19 -12.83 6.48
N ASN A 125 -28.70 -12.09 5.48
CA ASN A 125 -29.34 -11.92 4.17
C ASN A 125 -28.57 -12.61 3.02
N ASP A 126 -27.70 -13.57 3.35
CA ASP A 126 -26.91 -14.35 2.38
C ASP A 126 -26.00 -13.47 1.47
N ILE A 127 -25.55 -12.31 1.98
CA ILE A 127 -24.61 -11.42 1.30
C ILE A 127 -23.23 -11.64 1.91
N ILE A 128 -22.20 -11.75 1.07
CA ILE A 128 -20.81 -11.77 1.50
C ILE A 128 -20.44 -10.35 1.95
N PRO A 129 -20.12 -10.13 3.25
CA PRO A 129 -19.92 -8.77 3.76
C PRO A 129 -18.71 -8.05 3.20
N ILE A 130 -17.60 -8.77 3.00
CA ILE A 130 -16.31 -8.22 2.60
C ILE A 130 -15.78 -8.98 1.40
N ALA A 131 -15.64 -8.32 0.27
CA ALA A 131 -14.94 -8.84 -0.89
C ALA A 131 -13.43 -8.59 -0.74
N CYS A 132 -12.63 -9.64 -0.63
CA CYS A 132 -11.17 -9.54 -0.49
C CYS A 132 -10.50 -10.87 -0.84
N SER A 133 -9.34 -10.82 -1.48
CA SER A 133 -8.42 -11.96 -1.59
C SER A 133 -7.40 -11.90 -0.45
N LEU A 134 -7.53 -12.78 0.53
CA LEU A 134 -6.53 -12.92 1.59
C LEU A 134 -5.31 -13.73 1.14
N ASN A 135 -5.37 -14.38 -0.01
CA ASN A 135 -4.21 -15.04 -0.63
C ASN A 135 -3.24 -14.01 -1.24
N ASN A 136 -3.78 -12.98 -1.87
CA ASN A 136 -2.97 -12.01 -2.61
C ASN A 136 -2.67 -10.76 -1.79
N VAL A 137 -3.68 -10.18 -1.11
CA VAL A 137 -3.55 -8.89 -0.40
C VAL A 137 -4.01 -8.94 1.06
N PRO A 138 -3.55 -9.92 1.86
CA PRO A 138 -3.94 -10.03 3.27
C PRO A 138 -3.51 -8.81 4.09
N HIS A 139 -2.44 -8.15 3.68
CA HIS A 139 -1.84 -7.03 4.39
C HIS A 139 -2.80 -5.85 4.51
N TYR A 140 -3.66 -5.56 3.54
CA TYR A 140 -4.60 -4.44 3.62
C TYR A 140 -5.48 -4.52 4.88
N TRP A 141 -6.07 -5.67 5.15
CA TRP A 141 -6.90 -5.85 6.34
C TRP A 141 -6.08 -5.95 7.62
N ILE A 142 -4.94 -6.61 7.58
CA ILE A 142 -4.05 -6.76 8.73
C ILE A 142 -3.51 -5.40 9.16
N GLU A 143 -2.98 -4.62 8.22
CA GLU A 143 -2.43 -3.28 8.49
C GLU A 143 -3.51 -2.31 8.96
N PHE A 144 -4.67 -2.29 8.28
CA PHE A 144 -5.80 -1.47 8.68
C PHE A 144 -6.22 -1.73 10.14
N LEU A 145 -6.39 -2.99 10.51
CA LEU A 145 -6.84 -3.33 11.86
C LEU A 145 -5.77 -3.12 12.91
N MET A 146 -4.51 -3.38 12.60
CA MET A 146 -3.38 -3.08 13.48
C MET A 146 -3.27 -1.56 13.70
N LEU A 147 -3.35 -0.76 12.64
CA LEU A 147 -3.33 0.70 12.73
C LEU A 147 -4.55 1.23 13.51
N TYR A 148 -5.74 0.69 13.27
CA TYR A 148 -6.95 1.05 14.00
C TYR A 148 -6.82 0.77 15.50
N ALA A 149 -6.24 -0.36 15.87
CA ALA A 149 -6.12 -0.78 17.26
C ALA A 149 -4.97 -0.10 18.02
N SER A 150 -3.86 0.20 17.35
CA SER A 150 -2.66 0.79 17.96
C SER A 150 -2.59 2.30 17.85
N GLY A 151 -3.24 2.89 16.83
CA GLY A 151 -3.01 4.28 16.44
C GLY A 151 -1.70 4.48 15.70
N VAL A 152 -1.53 5.68 15.14
CA VAL A 152 -0.39 6.02 14.27
C VAL A 152 0.95 6.01 14.99
N ASP A 153 0.97 6.32 16.28
CA ASP A 153 2.21 6.45 17.04
C ASP A 153 2.93 5.10 17.26
N GLU A 154 2.19 3.99 17.33
CA GLU A 154 2.75 2.64 17.44
C GLU A 154 3.04 2.00 16.07
N TYR A 155 2.58 2.61 14.98
CA TYR A 155 2.67 2.07 13.62
C TYR A 155 3.73 2.79 12.78
N THR A 156 4.88 3.10 13.35
CA THR A 156 5.95 3.89 12.69
C THR A 156 7.15 3.07 12.25
N SER A 157 7.32 1.86 12.77
CA SER A 157 8.43 0.97 12.44
C SER A 157 8.11 -0.48 12.81
N ILE A 158 8.84 -1.43 12.24
CA ILE A 158 8.71 -2.84 12.61
C ILE A 158 9.26 -3.02 14.04
N PRO A 159 8.40 -3.41 15.01
CA PRO A 159 8.80 -3.55 16.41
C PRO A 159 9.61 -4.84 16.64
N THR A 160 10.45 -4.84 17.68
CA THR A 160 11.21 -6.03 18.10
C THR A 160 10.39 -7.00 18.95
N SER A 161 9.22 -6.58 19.40
CA SER A 161 8.23 -7.39 20.13
C SER A 161 6.83 -6.93 19.72
N ALA A 162 5.84 -7.82 19.72
CA ALA A 162 4.47 -7.47 19.34
C ALA A 162 3.87 -6.45 20.33
N PRO A 163 3.57 -5.22 19.89
CA PRO A 163 2.84 -4.26 20.72
C PRO A 163 1.42 -4.76 21.03
N GLU A 164 0.86 -4.30 22.13
CA GLU A 164 -0.51 -4.70 22.53
C GLU A 164 -1.55 -4.33 21.45
N GLY A 165 -1.42 -3.14 20.85
CA GLY A 165 -2.29 -2.70 19.76
C GLY A 165 -2.24 -3.60 18.54
N TRP A 166 -1.04 -4.10 18.18
CA TRP A 166 -0.90 -5.03 17.05
C TRP A 166 -1.55 -6.39 17.34
N VAL A 167 -1.36 -6.91 18.56
CA VAL A 167 -2.02 -8.15 18.98
C VAL A 167 -3.54 -7.99 18.90
N LYS A 168 -4.07 -6.86 19.40
CA LYS A 168 -5.49 -6.55 19.33
C LYS A 168 -6.00 -6.45 17.87
N GLY A 169 -5.24 -5.80 16.97
CA GLY A 169 -5.58 -5.75 15.54
C GLY A 169 -5.69 -7.14 14.90
N LEU A 170 -4.75 -8.04 15.23
CA LEU A 170 -4.81 -9.43 14.76
C LEU A 170 -5.97 -10.22 15.37
N GLU A 171 -6.33 -9.96 16.63
CA GLU A 171 -7.54 -10.54 17.25
C GLU A 171 -8.82 -10.05 16.55
N MET A 172 -8.87 -8.78 16.16
CA MET A 172 -9.97 -8.23 15.37
C MET A 172 -10.05 -8.89 13.99
N PHE A 173 -8.91 -9.08 13.31
CA PHE A 173 -8.87 -9.82 12.05
C PHE A 173 -9.39 -11.26 12.20
N LYS A 174 -8.96 -11.94 13.27
CA LYS A 174 -9.49 -13.26 13.60
C LYS A 174 -11.01 -13.23 13.83
N THR A 175 -11.52 -12.20 14.49
CA THR A 175 -12.98 -12.02 14.70
C THR A 175 -13.72 -11.91 13.38
N LEU A 176 -13.24 -11.13 12.41
CA LEU A 176 -13.84 -11.05 11.07
C LEU A 176 -13.90 -12.44 10.38
N ARG A 177 -12.83 -13.21 10.49
CA ARG A 177 -12.81 -14.58 9.95
C ARG A 177 -13.81 -15.50 10.66
N ASP A 178 -13.85 -15.46 11.98
CA ASP A 178 -14.78 -16.27 12.79
C ASP A 178 -16.25 -15.91 12.52
N MET A 179 -16.55 -14.64 12.24
CA MET A 179 -17.86 -14.18 11.78
C MET A 179 -18.19 -14.64 10.35
N GLY A 180 -17.22 -15.14 9.59
CA GLY A 180 -17.39 -15.48 8.18
C GLY A 180 -17.63 -14.26 7.32
N ALA A 181 -16.93 -13.16 7.59
CA ALA A 181 -17.09 -11.89 6.89
C ALA A 181 -16.56 -11.94 5.44
N PHE A 182 -15.62 -12.84 5.15
CA PHE A 182 -14.97 -13.01 3.85
C PHE A 182 -15.60 -14.14 3.01
N PRO A 183 -15.38 -14.16 1.68
CA PRO A 183 -15.74 -15.29 0.82
C PRO A 183 -15.09 -16.61 1.29
N GLU A 184 -15.73 -17.74 0.98
CA GLU A 184 -15.19 -19.06 1.34
C GLU A 184 -13.85 -19.37 0.65
N ASP A 185 -13.62 -18.82 -0.54
CA ASP A 185 -12.43 -18.99 -1.36
C ASP A 185 -11.39 -17.89 -1.18
N THR A 186 -11.57 -16.98 -0.22
CA THR A 186 -10.71 -15.82 0.01
C THR A 186 -9.22 -16.16 0.17
N ASP A 187 -8.90 -17.36 0.67
CA ASP A 187 -7.52 -17.81 0.88
C ASP A 187 -6.89 -18.45 -0.38
N THR A 188 -7.64 -18.59 -1.48
CA THR A 188 -7.21 -19.27 -2.71
C THR A 188 -7.40 -18.47 -3.98
N VAL A 189 -8.14 -17.37 -3.91
CA VAL A 189 -8.33 -16.46 -5.07
C VAL A 189 -7.05 -15.68 -5.33
N ASP A 190 -6.52 -15.80 -6.55
CA ASP A 190 -5.29 -15.14 -6.96
C ASP A 190 -5.51 -13.69 -7.39
N ASP A 191 -6.73 -13.31 -7.78
CA ASP A 191 -7.05 -11.97 -8.25
C ASP A 191 -7.45 -11.06 -7.09
N ALA A 192 -6.62 -10.05 -6.82
CA ALA A 192 -6.83 -9.10 -5.73
C ALA A 192 -7.97 -8.10 -6.01
N TYR A 193 -8.34 -7.90 -7.27
CA TYR A 193 -9.12 -6.73 -7.70
C TYR A 193 -10.39 -7.05 -8.45
N THR A 194 -10.57 -8.27 -8.93
CA THR A 194 -11.73 -8.67 -9.73
C THR A 194 -12.37 -9.94 -9.22
N GLY A 195 -13.64 -10.11 -9.48
CA GLY A 195 -14.34 -11.38 -9.32
C GLY A 195 -14.95 -11.66 -7.95
N GLN A 196 -15.00 -10.66 -7.08
CA GLN A 196 -15.67 -10.82 -5.78
C GLN A 196 -16.87 -9.89 -5.62
#